data_7c7bf16cec1d6928e2c2f29634d41634
#
_entry.id   7c7bf16cec1d6928e2c2f29634d41634
#
_cell.length_a   1.000
_cell.length_b   1.000
_cell.length_c   1.000
_cell.angle_alpha   90.00
_cell.angle_beta   90.00
_cell.angle_gamma   90.00
#
_symmetry.space_group_name_H-M   'P 1'
#
loop_
_entity.id
_entity.type
_entity.pdbx_description
1 polymer ?
#
loop_
_entity_poly.entity_id
_entity_poly.type
_entity_poly.pdbx_seq_one_letter_code
_entity_poly.pdbx_strand_id
1 'polypeptide(L)'
;QRIKNPLFDYPIISTNLSYLGLVRKYLRSNKIKKYKIILEPFKKNTAAAILSSALLEEVSFDQPMIFFPADHLIEKTAQFIRAIDLNQKHLNEDNIFIFGIKPNSPSSQYGYFLTKNVSKGLKKVVKFIEKPNVKHAKEIIKKKAYWNSGIFFARKISIINNFSKYQNKILNLC
;
A
#
# COMPACT_ATOMS: atom_id res chain seq x y z
N GLN A 1 16.34 3.56 3.40
CA GLN A 1 16.61 2.78 4.64
C GLN A 1 15.56 1.68 4.86
N ARG A 2 14.25 1.97 4.75
CA ARG A 2 13.16 1.01 5.03
C ARG A 2 13.21 -0.27 4.20
N ILE A 3 13.63 -0.20 2.94
CA ILE A 3 13.72 -1.36 2.04
C ILE A 3 15.01 -2.18 2.18
N LYS A 4 15.94 -1.75 3.04
CA LYS A 4 17.19 -2.48 3.31
C LYS A 4 17.08 -3.49 4.45
N ASN A 5 15.87 -3.69 5.00
CA ASN A 5 15.64 -4.66 6.05
C ASN A 5 15.55 -6.07 5.45
N PRO A 6 16.14 -7.12 6.10
CA PRO A 6 16.08 -8.50 5.62
C PRO A 6 14.68 -9.09 5.46
N LEU A 7 13.65 -8.47 6.06
CA LEU A 7 12.26 -8.85 5.87
C LEU A 7 11.79 -8.66 4.41
N PHE A 8 12.45 -7.78 3.65
CA PHE A 8 12.11 -7.49 2.27
C PHE A 8 13.11 -8.11 1.31
N ASP A 9 12.62 -8.66 0.23
CA ASP A 9 13.44 -9.02 -0.93
C ASP A 9 13.85 -7.73 -1.67
N TYR A 10 13.79 -7.70 -2.97
CA TYR A 10 14.11 -6.51 -3.76
C TYR A 10 12.88 -5.64 -4.03
N PRO A 11 13.06 -4.32 -4.19
CA PRO A 11 11.96 -3.43 -4.49
C PRO A 11 11.49 -3.56 -5.94
N ILE A 12 10.17 -3.58 -6.12
CA ILE A 12 9.50 -3.36 -7.39
C ILE A 12 9.06 -1.89 -7.42
N ILE A 13 9.49 -1.15 -8.43
CA ILE A 13 9.25 0.29 -8.52
C ILE A 13 8.37 0.55 -9.73
N SER A 14 7.11 0.92 -9.49
CA SER A 14 6.22 1.42 -10.53
C SER A 14 6.46 2.92 -10.73
N THR A 15 6.71 3.32 -11.96
CA THR A 15 7.03 4.71 -12.30
C THR A 15 6.68 5.02 -13.76
N ASN A 16 6.58 6.30 -14.07
CA ASN A 16 6.41 6.75 -15.46
C ASN A 16 7.77 6.91 -16.16
N LEU A 17 7.78 6.82 -17.48
CA LEU A 17 8.98 6.94 -18.30
C LEU A 17 9.75 8.26 -18.03
N SER A 18 9.04 9.36 -17.79
CA SER A 18 9.65 10.67 -17.50
C SER A 18 10.48 10.68 -16.21
N TYR A 19 10.23 9.79 -15.28
CA TYR A 19 10.96 9.67 -14.01
C TYR A 19 11.99 8.54 -13.99
N LEU A 20 12.09 7.75 -15.07
CA LEU A 20 12.99 6.59 -15.11
C LEU A 20 14.46 6.96 -14.82
N GLY A 21 14.94 8.07 -15.41
CA GLY A 21 16.29 8.55 -15.17
C GLY A 21 16.56 8.91 -13.72
N LEU A 22 15.60 9.60 -13.08
CA LEU A 22 15.68 9.96 -11.66
C LEU A 22 15.67 8.72 -10.75
N VAL A 23 14.80 7.77 -11.03
CA VAL A 23 14.71 6.48 -10.29
C VAL A 23 16.03 5.73 -10.38
N ARG A 24 16.59 5.58 -11.58
CA ARG A 24 17.89 4.91 -11.79
C ARG A 24 19.04 5.63 -11.08
N LYS A 25 19.07 6.96 -11.12
CA LYS A 25 20.06 7.75 -10.37
C LYS A 25 19.94 7.50 -8.87
N TYR A 26 18.73 7.52 -8.32
CA TYR A 26 18.48 7.24 -6.90
C TYR A 26 18.93 5.83 -6.49
N LEU A 27 18.61 4.82 -7.27
CA LEU A 27 18.98 3.44 -7.00
C LEU A 27 20.53 3.27 -6.98
N ARG A 28 21.23 3.86 -7.96
CA ARG A 28 22.70 3.86 -7.99
C ARG A 28 23.31 4.56 -6.79
N SER A 29 22.83 5.77 -6.45
CA SER A 29 23.33 6.56 -5.32
C SER A 29 23.15 5.82 -3.98
N ASN A 30 22.08 5.01 -3.86
CA ASN A 30 21.81 4.21 -2.66
C ASN A 30 22.40 2.78 -2.72
N LYS A 31 23.17 2.46 -3.75
CA LYS A 31 23.81 1.14 -3.95
C LYS A 31 22.81 -0.01 -3.96
N ILE A 32 21.59 0.22 -4.49
CA ILE A 32 20.56 -0.81 -4.65
C ILE A 32 20.83 -1.53 -5.96
N LYS A 33 21.30 -2.78 -5.87
CA LYS A 33 21.73 -3.55 -7.06
C LYS A 33 20.60 -4.43 -7.61
N LYS A 34 19.75 -5.01 -6.75
CA LYS A 34 18.64 -5.87 -7.15
C LYS A 34 17.34 -5.07 -7.06
N TYR A 35 16.63 -4.92 -8.16
CA TYR A 35 15.34 -4.22 -8.25
C TYR A 35 14.63 -4.57 -9.55
N LYS A 36 13.30 -4.36 -9.59
CA LYS A 36 12.47 -4.39 -10.80
C LYS A 36 11.88 -3.01 -11.03
N ILE A 37 11.78 -2.57 -12.28
CA ILE A 37 11.06 -1.33 -12.64
C ILE A 37 9.92 -1.71 -13.57
N ILE A 38 8.73 -1.23 -13.24
CA ILE A 38 7.53 -1.28 -14.08
C ILE A 38 7.32 0.14 -14.61
N LEU A 39 7.23 0.27 -15.93
CA LEU A 39 6.95 1.56 -16.58
C LEU A 39 5.45 1.67 -16.87
N GLU A 40 4.80 2.58 -16.16
CA GLU A 40 3.40 2.91 -16.44
C GLU A 40 3.32 3.86 -17.65
N PRO A 41 2.62 3.47 -18.72
CA PRO A 41 2.49 4.33 -19.90
C PRO A 41 1.67 5.59 -19.59
N PHE A 42 0.73 5.50 -18.67
CA PHE A 42 -0.11 6.61 -18.22
C PHE A 42 -0.22 6.62 -16.71
N LYS A 43 -0.33 7.81 -16.12
CA LYS A 43 -0.62 7.96 -14.68
C LYS A 43 -2.04 7.48 -14.41
N LYS A 44 -2.18 6.25 -13.97
CA LYS A 44 -3.41 5.66 -13.44
C LYS A 44 -3.26 5.53 -11.92
N ASN A 45 -4.37 5.60 -11.21
CA ASN A 45 -4.38 5.55 -9.74
C ASN A 45 -3.65 4.31 -9.16
N THR A 46 -3.41 4.32 -7.85
CA THR A 46 -2.68 3.31 -7.08
C THR A 46 -3.09 1.86 -7.39
N ALA A 47 -4.37 1.62 -7.69
CA ALA A 47 -4.88 0.28 -7.97
C ALA A 47 -4.20 -0.39 -9.17
N ALA A 48 -4.00 0.34 -10.28
CA ALA A 48 -3.32 -0.20 -11.46
C ALA A 48 -1.85 -0.54 -11.16
N ALA A 49 -1.14 0.32 -10.43
CA ALA A 49 0.25 0.07 -10.02
C ALA A 49 0.39 -1.17 -9.12
N ILE A 50 -0.55 -1.36 -8.18
CA ILE A 50 -0.60 -2.55 -7.33
C ILE A 50 -0.83 -3.80 -8.18
N LEU A 51 -1.82 -3.77 -9.08
CA LEU A 51 -2.14 -4.90 -9.92
C LEU A 51 -0.97 -5.26 -10.85
N SER A 52 -0.40 -4.31 -11.58
CA SER A 52 0.74 -4.55 -12.47
C SER A 52 1.92 -5.18 -11.73
N SER A 53 2.15 -4.77 -10.47
CA SER A 53 3.20 -5.37 -9.64
C SER A 53 2.84 -6.79 -9.20
N ALA A 54 1.57 -7.06 -8.91
CA ALA A 54 1.11 -8.39 -8.52
C ALA A 54 1.08 -9.38 -9.70
N LEU A 55 0.94 -8.90 -10.94
CA LEU A 55 0.94 -9.74 -12.12
C LEU A 55 2.33 -10.18 -12.60
N LEU A 56 3.41 -9.70 -12.00
CA LEU A 56 4.76 -10.17 -12.33
C LEU A 56 4.89 -11.67 -12.09
N GLU A 57 5.39 -12.40 -13.08
CA GLU A 57 5.53 -13.87 -13.05
C GLU A 57 6.51 -14.33 -11.97
N GLU A 58 7.58 -13.58 -11.75
CA GLU A 58 8.59 -13.87 -10.75
C GLU A 58 8.12 -13.75 -9.28
N VAL A 59 6.93 -13.22 -9.04
CA VAL A 59 6.31 -13.15 -7.70
C VAL A 59 5.39 -14.35 -7.52
N SER A 60 5.65 -15.19 -6.52
CA SER A 60 4.78 -16.34 -6.24
C SER A 60 3.40 -15.93 -5.70
N PHE A 61 2.39 -16.77 -5.93
CA PHE A 61 0.99 -16.46 -5.53
C PHE A 61 0.84 -16.21 -4.03
N ASP A 62 1.56 -16.94 -3.20
CA ASP A 62 1.53 -16.80 -1.75
C ASP A 62 2.41 -15.68 -1.21
N GLN A 63 3.20 -15.03 -2.07
CA GLN A 63 4.15 -14.00 -1.66
C GLN A 63 3.43 -12.82 -1.01
N PRO A 64 3.77 -12.47 0.24
CA PRO A 64 3.36 -11.21 0.82
C PRO A 64 3.97 -10.03 0.06
N MET A 65 3.14 -9.08 -0.32
CA MET A 65 3.54 -7.86 -1.01
C MET A 65 3.11 -6.64 -0.20
N ILE A 66 4.02 -5.71 0.02
CA ILE A 66 3.69 -4.44 0.63
C ILE A 66 3.89 -3.30 -0.37
N PHE A 67 2.90 -2.44 -0.47
CA PHE A 67 2.87 -1.30 -1.37
C PHE A 67 2.85 -0.02 -0.55
N PHE A 68 3.72 0.91 -0.87
CA PHE A 68 3.72 2.21 -0.22
C PHE A 68 4.19 3.32 -1.17
N PRO A 69 3.65 4.52 -1.03
CA PRO A 69 4.07 5.69 -1.79
C PRO A 69 5.55 5.98 -1.58
N ALA A 70 6.24 6.37 -2.65
CA ALA A 70 7.68 6.62 -2.61
C ALA A 70 8.05 7.88 -1.81
N ASP A 71 7.14 8.83 -1.72
CA ASP A 71 7.30 10.15 -1.09
C ASP A 71 6.91 10.22 0.40
N HIS A 72 6.43 9.11 0.97
CA HIS A 72 6.07 9.07 2.39
C HIS A 72 7.30 8.92 3.30
N LEU A 73 7.43 9.81 4.26
CA LEU A 73 8.38 9.68 5.36
C LEU A 73 7.80 8.77 6.45
N ILE A 74 8.55 7.73 6.81
CA ILE A 74 8.21 6.82 7.93
C ILE A 74 9.28 7.01 9.01
N GLU A 75 9.00 7.89 9.96
CA GLU A 75 9.95 8.24 11.03
C GLU A 75 10.27 7.03 11.92
N LYS A 76 9.25 6.28 12.35
CA LYS A 76 9.39 5.12 13.24
C LYS A 76 9.56 3.82 12.44
N THR A 77 10.59 3.76 11.61
CA THR A 77 10.83 2.63 10.69
C THR A 77 10.86 1.28 11.38
N ALA A 78 11.49 1.15 12.55
CA ALA A 78 11.55 -0.12 13.29
C ALA A 78 10.16 -0.60 13.74
N GLN A 79 9.29 0.33 14.20
CA GLN A 79 7.92 -0.02 14.59
C GLN A 79 7.08 -0.43 13.37
N PHE A 80 7.27 0.24 12.24
CA PHE A 80 6.61 -0.11 10.98
C PHE A 80 6.99 -1.51 10.50
N ILE A 81 8.29 -1.83 10.48
CA ILE A 81 8.79 -3.16 10.10
C ILE A 81 8.25 -4.23 11.05
N ARG A 82 8.30 -3.99 12.36
CA ARG A 82 7.72 -4.91 13.35
C ARG A 82 6.22 -5.12 13.14
N ALA A 83 5.47 -4.08 12.77
CA ALA A 83 4.05 -4.21 12.47
C ALA A 83 3.81 -5.11 11.25
N ILE A 84 4.63 -5.02 10.21
CA ILE A 84 4.57 -5.91 9.04
C ILE A 84 4.86 -7.34 9.47
N ASP A 85 6.00 -7.57 10.12
CA ASP A 85 6.47 -8.89 10.53
C ASP A 85 5.44 -9.63 11.41
N LEU A 86 4.91 -8.97 12.42
CA LEU A 86 3.90 -9.56 13.32
C LEU A 86 2.57 -9.87 12.64
N ASN A 87 2.22 -9.14 11.56
CA ASN A 87 0.91 -9.27 10.93
C ASN A 87 0.93 -10.07 9.62
N GLN A 88 2.11 -10.39 9.04
CA GLN A 88 2.17 -11.19 7.81
C GLN A 88 1.50 -12.56 7.93
N LYS A 89 1.54 -13.19 9.11
CA LYS A 89 0.88 -14.47 9.40
C LYS A 89 -0.65 -14.43 9.33
N HIS A 90 -1.24 -13.25 9.36
CA HIS A 90 -2.68 -13.04 9.25
C HIS A 90 -3.14 -12.75 7.83
N LEU A 91 -2.21 -12.67 6.86
CA LEU A 91 -2.56 -12.54 5.45
C LEU A 91 -3.12 -13.87 4.93
N ASN A 92 -4.21 -13.77 4.18
CA ASN A 92 -4.83 -14.89 3.50
C ASN A 92 -5.27 -14.47 2.08
N GLU A 93 -6.01 -15.31 1.39
CA GLU A 93 -6.45 -15.09 0.01
C GLU A 93 -7.53 -13.99 -0.14
N ASP A 94 -8.19 -13.62 0.96
CA ASP A 94 -9.35 -12.73 0.94
C ASP A 94 -9.06 -11.33 1.48
N ASN A 95 -7.98 -11.18 2.26
CA ASN A 95 -7.77 -9.92 2.96
C ASN A 95 -6.67 -9.06 2.35
N ILE A 96 -6.89 -7.76 2.43
CA ILE A 96 -5.91 -6.71 2.16
C ILE A 96 -5.81 -5.85 3.41
N PHE A 97 -4.63 -5.76 3.98
CA PHE A 97 -4.37 -4.87 5.12
C PHE A 97 -4.03 -3.46 4.63
N ILE A 98 -4.55 -2.49 5.34
CA ILE A 98 -4.20 -1.09 5.16
C ILE A 98 -3.66 -0.51 6.46
N PHE A 99 -2.72 0.41 6.34
CA PHE A 99 -2.15 1.09 7.51
C PHE A 99 -2.92 2.39 7.78
N GLY A 100 -3.39 2.54 9.01
CA GLY A 100 -4.10 3.72 9.45
C GLY A 100 -3.20 4.64 10.28
N ILE A 101 -3.28 5.93 10.00
CA ILE A 101 -2.60 6.96 10.77
C ILE A 101 -3.64 7.66 11.64
N LYS A 102 -3.34 7.83 12.93
CA LYS A 102 -4.22 8.59 13.83
C LYS A 102 -4.21 10.07 13.41
N PRO A 103 -5.36 10.65 13.05
CA PRO A 103 -5.42 12.04 12.65
C PRO A 103 -5.01 12.99 13.79
N ASN A 104 -4.23 13.99 13.48
CA ASN A 104 -3.90 15.10 14.37
C ASN A 104 -4.70 16.37 14.04
N SER A 105 -5.32 16.43 12.87
CA SER A 105 -6.13 17.56 12.40
C SER A 105 -7.18 17.09 11.39
N PRO A 106 -8.27 17.84 11.16
CA PRO A 106 -9.20 17.56 10.08
C PRO A 106 -8.59 18.00 8.74
N SER A 107 -8.50 17.08 7.79
CA SER A 107 -7.96 17.35 6.46
C SER A 107 -8.92 16.83 5.39
N SER A 108 -9.12 17.60 4.31
CA SER A 108 -9.83 17.18 3.11
C SER A 108 -8.92 16.51 2.07
N GLN A 109 -7.62 16.38 2.36
CA GLN A 109 -6.64 15.81 1.43
C GLN A 109 -6.54 14.29 1.51
N TYR A 110 -7.00 13.69 2.61
CA TYR A 110 -6.84 12.26 2.89
C TYR A 110 -8.16 11.52 2.88
N GLY A 111 -8.12 10.25 2.48
CA GLY A 111 -9.16 9.29 2.77
C GLY A 111 -9.18 8.91 4.26
N TYR A 112 -10.34 8.61 4.77
CA TYR A 112 -10.55 8.18 6.15
C TYR A 112 -11.20 6.81 6.21
N PHE A 113 -10.96 6.06 7.27
CA PHE A 113 -11.73 4.86 7.52
C PHE A 113 -12.09 4.67 8.99
N LEU A 114 -13.27 4.13 9.20
CA LEU A 114 -13.77 3.70 10.50
C LEU A 114 -13.53 2.19 10.67
N THR A 115 -13.26 1.79 11.89
CA THR A 115 -12.92 0.40 12.19
C THR A 115 -13.71 -0.13 13.36
N LYS A 116 -13.86 -1.47 13.41
CA LYS A 116 -14.23 -2.22 14.61
C LYS A 116 -13.11 -3.20 14.97
N ASN A 117 -12.94 -3.47 16.26
CA ASN A 117 -11.97 -4.44 16.72
C ASN A 117 -12.39 -5.86 16.30
N VAL A 118 -11.42 -6.65 15.87
CA VAL A 118 -11.61 -8.08 15.55
C VAL A 118 -10.77 -8.92 16.49
N SER A 119 -9.50 -8.56 16.69
CA SER A 119 -8.58 -9.23 17.60
C SER A 119 -7.55 -8.22 18.11
N LYS A 120 -6.68 -8.64 19.03
CA LYS A 120 -5.61 -7.76 19.55
C LYS A 120 -4.70 -7.30 18.41
N GLY A 121 -4.71 -5.98 18.16
CA GLY A 121 -3.88 -5.33 17.14
C GLY A 121 -4.51 -5.27 15.73
N LEU A 122 -5.53 -6.07 15.42
CA LEU A 122 -6.21 -6.07 14.13
C LEU A 122 -7.61 -5.47 14.23
N LYS A 123 -7.96 -4.68 13.21
CA LYS A 123 -9.26 -4.02 13.09
C LYS A 123 -9.85 -4.26 11.72
N LYS A 124 -11.15 -4.48 11.65
CA LYS A 124 -11.87 -4.54 10.38
C LYS A 124 -12.30 -3.14 9.98
N VAL A 125 -11.99 -2.72 8.75
CA VAL A 125 -12.55 -1.51 8.14
C VAL A 125 -14.05 -1.74 7.92
N VAL A 126 -14.85 -0.83 8.44
CA VAL A 126 -16.33 -0.90 8.31
C VAL A 126 -16.88 0.20 7.41
N LYS A 127 -16.14 1.29 7.24
CA LYS A 127 -16.52 2.38 6.34
C LYS A 127 -15.26 3.09 5.85
N PHE A 128 -15.20 3.36 4.55
CA PHE A 128 -14.20 4.21 3.92
C PHE A 128 -14.86 5.50 3.42
N ILE A 129 -14.18 6.63 3.57
CA ILE A 129 -14.66 7.97 3.21
C ILE A 129 -13.53 8.68 2.51
N GLU A 130 -13.66 8.88 1.20
CA GLU A 130 -12.63 9.53 0.40
C GLU A 130 -12.75 11.04 0.52
N LYS A 131 -11.67 11.70 0.91
CA LYS A 131 -11.48 13.15 0.91
C LYS A 131 -12.71 13.96 1.34
N PRO A 132 -13.22 13.76 2.58
CA PRO A 132 -14.39 14.49 3.05
C PRO A 132 -14.08 15.98 3.16
N ASN A 133 -15.10 16.84 3.16
CA ASN A 133 -14.91 18.24 3.52
C ASN A 133 -14.47 18.36 4.99
N VAL A 134 -13.88 19.50 5.36
CA VAL A 134 -13.32 19.73 6.71
C VAL A 134 -14.35 19.55 7.82
N LYS A 135 -15.61 19.97 7.60
CA LYS A 135 -16.70 19.79 8.57
C LYS A 135 -16.95 18.31 8.85
N HIS A 136 -17.11 17.51 7.80
CA HIS A 136 -17.31 16.07 7.91
C HIS A 136 -16.06 15.39 8.48
N ALA A 137 -14.84 15.83 8.11
CA ALA A 137 -13.61 15.30 8.68
C ALA A 137 -13.56 15.47 10.21
N LYS A 138 -13.98 16.63 10.75
CA LYS A 138 -14.10 16.86 12.21
C LYS A 138 -15.04 15.85 12.88
N GLU A 139 -16.17 15.55 12.24
CA GLU A 139 -17.16 14.61 12.78
C GLU A 139 -16.66 13.16 12.83
N ILE A 140 -15.99 12.71 11.75
CA ILE A 140 -15.50 11.33 11.68
C ILE A 140 -14.26 11.10 12.56
N ILE A 141 -13.44 12.13 12.81
CA ILE A 141 -12.34 12.06 13.79
C ILE A 141 -12.89 11.82 15.21
N LYS A 142 -13.99 12.47 15.59
CA LYS A 142 -14.68 12.20 16.88
C LYS A 142 -15.10 10.73 17.02
N LYS A 143 -15.40 10.05 15.90
CA LYS A 143 -15.70 8.61 15.82
C LYS A 143 -14.45 7.73 15.77
N LYS A 144 -13.26 8.27 16.09
CA LYS A 144 -11.98 7.56 16.11
C LYS A 144 -11.57 7.00 14.73
N ALA A 145 -11.87 7.73 13.65
CA ALA A 145 -11.40 7.39 12.31
C ALA A 145 -9.88 7.47 12.20
N TYR A 146 -9.33 6.74 11.23
CA TYR A 146 -7.92 6.82 10.83
C TYR A 146 -7.81 7.43 9.44
N TRP A 147 -6.73 8.15 9.17
CA TRP A 147 -6.33 8.46 7.80
C TRP A 147 -5.86 7.21 7.08
N ASN A 148 -6.21 7.09 5.81
CA ASN A 148 -5.59 6.12 4.93
C ASN A 148 -4.18 6.57 4.59
N SER A 149 -3.19 5.76 4.96
CA SER A 149 -1.80 6.05 4.63
C SER A 149 -1.44 5.76 3.16
N GLY A 150 -2.33 5.12 2.40
CA GLY A 150 -1.99 4.62 1.07
C GLY A 150 -1.02 3.43 1.08
N ILE A 151 -0.76 2.84 2.26
CA ILE A 151 0.08 1.65 2.39
C ILE A 151 -0.83 0.43 2.45
N PHE A 152 -0.59 -0.52 1.53
CA PHE A 152 -1.35 -1.77 1.42
C PHE A 152 -0.43 -2.96 1.63
N PHE A 153 -0.95 -4.01 2.27
CA PHE A 153 -0.20 -5.24 2.54
C PHE A 153 -1.11 -6.44 2.34
N ALA A 154 -0.76 -7.31 1.40
CA ALA A 154 -1.59 -8.43 0.97
C ALA A 154 -0.74 -9.53 0.35
N ARG A 155 -1.27 -10.74 0.23
CA ARG A 155 -0.68 -11.75 -0.67
C ARG A 155 -0.98 -11.41 -2.13
N LYS A 156 -0.12 -11.81 -3.07
CA LYS A 156 -0.37 -11.67 -4.50
C LYS A 156 -1.74 -12.23 -4.88
N ILE A 157 -2.07 -13.45 -4.44
CA ILE A 157 -3.34 -14.10 -4.73
C ILE A 157 -4.55 -13.28 -4.26
N SER A 158 -4.48 -12.67 -3.08
CA SER A 158 -5.53 -11.81 -2.55
C SER A 158 -5.79 -10.60 -3.45
N ILE A 159 -4.74 -10.00 -4.00
CA ILE A 159 -4.86 -8.86 -4.92
C ILE A 159 -5.59 -9.33 -6.19
N ILE A 160 -5.13 -10.41 -6.80
CA ILE A 160 -5.71 -10.94 -8.05
C ILE A 160 -7.19 -11.31 -7.84
N ASN A 161 -7.53 -12.03 -6.75
CA ASN A 161 -8.90 -12.42 -6.44
C ASN A 161 -9.82 -11.21 -6.27
N ASN A 162 -9.37 -10.17 -5.57
CA ASN A 162 -10.15 -8.96 -5.41
C ASN A 162 -10.35 -8.21 -6.72
N PHE A 163 -9.33 -8.11 -7.58
CA PHE A 163 -9.50 -7.51 -8.90
C PHE A 163 -10.43 -8.34 -9.79
N SER A 164 -10.29 -9.67 -9.81
CA SER A 164 -11.20 -10.57 -10.53
C SER A 164 -12.66 -10.36 -10.10
N LYS A 165 -12.90 -10.26 -8.80
CA LYS A 165 -14.24 -10.14 -8.24
C LYS A 165 -14.88 -8.78 -8.45
N TYR A 166 -14.11 -7.69 -8.28
CA TYR A 166 -14.67 -6.34 -8.20
C TYR A 166 -14.28 -5.45 -9.39
N GLN A 167 -13.19 -5.75 -10.10
CA GLN A 167 -12.62 -4.92 -11.15
C GLN A 167 -12.03 -5.76 -12.30
N ASN A 168 -12.76 -6.78 -12.73
CA ASN A 168 -12.32 -7.71 -13.75
C ASN A 168 -11.90 -7.03 -15.07
N LYS A 169 -12.55 -5.92 -15.43
CA LYS A 169 -12.17 -5.13 -16.61
C LYS A 169 -10.74 -4.59 -16.50
N ILE A 170 -10.31 -4.16 -15.31
CA ILE A 170 -8.93 -3.67 -15.09
C ILE A 170 -7.96 -4.84 -15.14
N LEU A 171 -8.33 -5.98 -14.54
CA LEU A 171 -7.49 -7.19 -14.57
C LEU A 171 -7.18 -7.65 -16.00
N ASN A 172 -8.16 -7.60 -16.89
CA ASN A 172 -7.99 -8.03 -18.29
C ASN A 172 -7.22 -7.03 -19.16
N LEU A 173 -6.96 -5.82 -18.66
CA LEU A 173 -6.23 -4.77 -19.38
C LEU A 173 -4.76 -4.63 -18.91
N CYS A 174 -4.37 -5.30 -17.84
CA CYS A 174 -3.01 -5.32 -17.30
C CYS A 174 -2.29 -6.61 -17.69
#